data_a396bbb48dc5a495cecf87cf189d3946
#
_entry.id   a396bbb48dc5a495cecf87cf189d3946
#
_cell.length_a   1.000
_cell.length_b   1.000
_cell.length_c   1.000
_cell.angle_alpha   90.00
_cell.angle_beta   90.00
_cell.angle_gamma   90.00
#
_symmetry.space_group_name_H-M   'P 1'
#
loop_
_entity.id
_entity.type
_entity.pdbx_description
1 polymer ?
#
loop_
_entity_poly.entity_id
_entity_poly.type
_entity_poly.pdbx_seq_one_letter_code
_entity_poly.pdbx_strand_id
1 'polypeptide(L)'
;MLTTTFDSGLICAPVTPEIANKLQLPQMVIENADPKGTAYTVSVDSADPSVTTGISAQDRALACRTLANPSAQPSDLRRPGHIIPLQAKSGGVRERKGHTEATVDFCRLAGKQPAGVIAELVEEGEVVEGVAEISGNNGMMRRDGCLRFGRKWGLKVCTIEDLVEYLERTEGPLASTAAAVNGKH
;
A
#
# COMPACT_ATOMS: atom_id res chain seq x y z
N MET A 1 -5.26 13.55 6.44
CA MET A 1 -4.15 12.64 6.16
C MET A 1 -2.91 13.20 6.83
N LEU A 2 -2.26 12.44 7.71
CA LEU A 2 -1.15 12.88 8.57
C LEU A 2 0.17 12.88 7.77
N THR A 3 0.27 13.70 6.74
CA THR A 3 1.40 13.68 5.80
C THR A 3 2.55 14.63 6.15
N THR A 4 2.63 15.15 7.35
CA THR A 4 3.62 16.23 7.60
C THR A 4 4.55 16.01 8.77
N THR A 5 4.29 15.06 9.66
CA THR A 5 5.14 14.90 10.86
C THR A 5 5.49 13.45 11.17
N PHE A 6 4.72 12.48 10.68
CA PHE A 6 4.83 11.08 11.10
C PHE A 6 5.03 10.09 9.95
N ASP A 7 4.94 10.53 8.69
CA ASP A 7 5.10 9.65 7.55
C ASP A 7 6.29 10.08 6.69
N SER A 8 6.91 9.11 6.04
CA SER A 8 8.07 9.33 5.16
C SER A 8 7.77 10.20 3.92
N GLY A 9 6.50 10.53 3.67
CA GLY A 9 6.04 11.23 2.46
C GLY A 9 5.84 10.33 1.26
N LEU A 10 6.30 9.09 1.30
CA LEU A 10 6.09 8.10 0.25
C LEU A 10 4.72 7.45 0.42
N ILE A 11 3.82 7.70 -0.54
CA ILE A 11 2.46 7.14 -0.52
C ILE A 11 2.37 6.03 -1.58
N CYS A 12 2.10 4.83 -1.11
CA CYS A 12 1.87 3.67 -1.96
C CYS A 12 0.39 3.25 -1.94
N ALA A 13 -0.05 2.70 -3.05
CA ALA A 13 -1.43 2.22 -3.22
C ALA A 13 -1.45 0.74 -3.62
N PRO A 14 -1.47 -0.20 -2.65
CA PRO A 14 -1.65 -1.61 -2.94
C PRO A 14 -2.94 -1.89 -3.69
N VAL A 15 -2.82 -2.68 -4.76
CA VAL A 15 -3.91 -3.11 -5.63
C VAL A 15 -3.74 -4.59 -5.98
N THR A 16 -4.82 -5.25 -6.38
CA THR A 16 -4.72 -6.63 -6.89
C THR A 16 -4.09 -6.68 -8.28
N PRO A 17 -3.60 -7.86 -8.74
CA PRO A 17 -3.14 -8.05 -10.10
C PRO A 17 -4.20 -7.70 -11.16
N GLU A 18 -5.48 -7.98 -10.88
CA GLU A 18 -6.60 -7.69 -11.77
C GLU A 18 -6.76 -6.18 -11.97
N ILE A 19 -6.69 -5.39 -10.89
CA ILE A 19 -6.75 -3.92 -10.97
C ILE A 19 -5.53 -3.38 -11.71
N ALA A 20 -4.32 -3.88 -11.40
CA ALA A 20 -3.10 -3.47 -12.07
C ALA A 20 -3.16 -3.74 -13.58
N ASN A 21 -3.61 -4.93 -13.98
CA ASN A 21 -3.76 -5.31 -15.38
C ASN A 21 -4.84 -4.48 -16.08
N LYS A 22 -6.02 -4.34 -15.46
CA LYS A 22 -7.13 -3.56 -15.99
C LYS A 22 -6.73 -2.10 -16.26
N LEU A 23 -6.00 -1.50 -15.32
CA LEU A 23 -5.58 -0.11 -15.40
C LEU A 23 -4.25 0.07 -16.14
N GLN A 24 -3.68 -1.00 -16.72
CA GLN A 24 -2.42 -0.98 -17.47
C GLN A 24 -1.29 -0.35 -16.66
N LEU A 25 -1.05 -0.90 -15.47
CA LEU A 25 0.03 -0.49 -14.57
C LEU A 25 1.21 -1.48 -14.66
N PRO A 26 2.14 -1.29 -15.61
CA PRO A 26 3.30 -2.15 -15.72
C PRO A 26 4.24 -1.98 -14.52
N GLN A 27 5.06 -2.99 -14.26
CA GLN A 27 6.12 -2.89 -13.28
C GLN A 27 7.07 -1.73 -13.64
N MET A 28 7.54 -1.01 -12.62
CA MET A 28 8.44 0.14 -12.78
C MET A 28 9.78 -0.27 -13.40
N VAL A 29 10.24 -1.48 -13.10
CA VAL A 29 11.47 -2.07 -13.64
C VAL A 29 11.22 -3.49 -14.13
N ILE A 30 11.96 -3.90 -15.15
CA ILE A 30 11.91 -5.27 -15.70
C ILE A 30 12.53 -6.26 -14.70
N GLU A 31 13.70 -5.91 -14.17
CA GLU A 31 14.42 -6.71 -13.18
C GLU A 31 14.29 -6.03 -11.80
N ASN A 32 13.56 -6.68 -10.91
CA ASN A 32 13.34 -6.15 -9.57
C ASN A 32 14.47 -6.60 -8.62
N ALA A 33 15.31 -5.65 -8.22
CA ALA A 33 16.40 -5.87 -7.26
C ALA A 33 15.98 -5.63 -5.79
N ASP A 34 14.71 -5.34 -5.49
CA ASP A 34 14.25 -5.17 -4.11
C ASP A 34 14.37 -6.50 -3.34
N PRO A 35 15.10 -6.54 -2.21
CA PRO A 35 15.26 -7.76 -1.41
C PRO A 35 13.94 -8.36 -0.90
N LYS A 36 12.88 -7.56 -0.81
CA LYS A 36 11.54 -7.98 -0.40
C LYS A 36 10.65 -8.34 -1.60
N GLY A 37 11.12 -8.09 -2.82
CA GLY A 37 10.37 -8.35 -4.04
C GLY A 37 9.09 -7.51 -4.15
N THR A 38 9.08 -6.29 -3.61
CA THR A 38 7.92 -5.40 -3.68
C THR A 38 7.67 -5.01 -5.13
N ALA A 39 6.47 -5.28 -5.62
CA ALA A 39 6.13 -5.09 -7.02
C ALA A 39 5.64 -3.66 -7.28
N TYR A 40 6.58 -2.73 -7.33
CA TYR A 40 6.34 -1.33 -7.69
C TYR A 40 5.91 -1.23 -9.15
N THR A 41 4.79 -0.56 -9.40
CA THR A 41 4.37 -0.21 -10.75
C THR A 41 4.75 1.22 -11.09
N VAL A 42 4.53 1.64 -12.34
CA VAL A 42 4.66 3.06 -12.71
C VAL A 42 3.77 3.92 -11.82
N SER A 43 4.28 5.09 -11.41
CA SER A 43 3.53 6.03 -10.60
C SER A 43 2.41 6.69 -11.40
N VAL A 44 1.35 7.11 -10.69
CA VAL A 44 0.15 7.66 -11.32
C VAL A 44 -0.38 8.88 -10.57
N ASP A 45 -1.10 9.73 -11.32
CA ASP A 45 -2.05 10.71 -10.81
C ASP A 45 -3.43 10.47 -11.46
N SER A 46 -4.49 11.02 -10.87
CA SER A 46 -5.78 11.05 -11.55
C SER A 46 -5.73 11.99 -12.76
N ALA A 47 -6.39 11.61 -13.85
CA ALA A 47 -6.56 12.46 -15.03
C ALA A 47 -7.72 13.47 -14.89
N ASP A 48 -8.42 13.47 -13.76
CA ASP A 48 -9.52 14.40 -13.49
C ASP A 48 -9.07 15.86 -13.66
N PRO A 49 -9.88 16.71 -14.31
CA PRO A 49 -9.53 18.11 -14.54
C PRO A 49 -9.32 18.95 -13.27
N SER A 50 -9.82 18.51 -12.12
CA SER A 50 -9.62 19.18 -10.83
C SER A 50 -8.23 18.98 -10.24
N VAL A 51 -7.44 18.01 -10.77
CA VAL A 51 -6.06 17.76 -10.32
C VAL A 51 -5.16 18.95 -10.72
N THR A 52 -4.48 19.52 -9.73
CA THR A 52 -3.54 20.62 -9.94
C THR A 52 -2.14 20.09 -10.29
N THR A 53 -1.24 20.03 -9.33
CA THR A 53 0.12 19.50 -9.52
C THR A 53 0.23 18.00 -9.23
N GLY A 54 -0.81 17.38 -8.71
CA GLY A 54 -0.81 15.95 -8.30
C GLY A 54 -0.25 15.70 -6.89
N ILE A 55 0.48 16.67 -6.30
CA ILE A 55 1.19 16.46 -5.04
C ILE A 55 0.36 16.78 -3.80
N SER A 56 -0.72 17.56 -3.93
CA SER A 56 -1.57 17.88 -2.79
C SER A 56 -2.19 16.63 -2.18
N ALA A 57 -2.55 16.69 -0.89
CA ALA A 57 -3.25 15.56 -0.25
C ALA A 57 -4.58 15.24 -0.96
N GLN A 58 -5.26 16.26 -1.48
CA GLN A 58 -6.51 16.10 -2.23
C GLN A 58 -6.26 15.38 -3.56
N ASP A 59 -5.27 15.81 -4.34
CA ASP A 59 -4.92 15.22 -5.64
C ASP A 59 -4.50 13.75 -5.47
N ARG A 60 -3.62 13.47 -4.50
CA ARG A 60 -3.18 12.10 -4.18
C ARG A 60 -4.33 11.21 -3.71
N ALA A 61 -5.23 11.75 -2.87
CA ALA A 61 -6.42 11.03 -2.46
C ALA A 61 -7.36 10.74 -3.64
N LEU A 62 -7.44 11.65 -4.62
CA LEU A 62 -8.22 11.43 -5.84
C LEU A 62 -7.60 10.32 -6.70
N ALA A 63 -6.28 10.29 -6.87
CA ALA A 63 -5.59 9.20 -7.55
C ALA A 63 -5.85 7.84 -6.89
N CYS A 64 -5.77 7.76 -5.55
CA CYS A 64 -6.10 6.54 -4.82
C CYS A 64 -7.56 6.11 -4.98
N ARG A 65 -8.51 7.05 -4.98
CA ARG A 65 -9.93 6.75 -5.24
C ARG A 65 -10.16 6.28 -6.68
N THR A 66 -9.43 6.83 -7.64
CA THR A 66 -9.49 6.38 -9.03
C THR A 66 -9.01 4.93 -9.15
N LEU A 67 -7.90 4.57 -8.50
CA LEU A 67 -7.41 3.19 -8.46
C LEU A 67 -8.43 2.22 -7.84
N ALA A 68 -9.19 2.66 -6.85
CA ALA A 68 -10.22 1.86 -6.18
C ALA A 68 -11.58 1.87 -6.91
N ASN A 69 -11.75 2.67 -7.96
CA ASN A 69 -13.03 2.75 -8.68
C ASN A 69 -13.19 1.55 -9.62
N PRO A 70 -14.22 0.70 -9.44
CA PRO A 70 -14.44 -0.46 -10.31
C PRO A 70 -14.76 -0.09 -11.75
N SER A 71 -15.19 1.15 -12.02
CA SER A 71 -15.47 1.66 -13.36
C SER A 71 -14.29 2.37 -14.02
N ALA A 72 -13.17 2.57 -13.29
CA ALA A 72 -12.01 3.28 -13.81
C ALA A 72 -11.42 2.60 -15.06
N GLN A 73 -10.94 3.42 -15.97
CA GLN A 73 -10.26 3.05 -17.21
C GLN A 73 -8.80 3.51 -17.16
N PRO A 74 -7.90 2.94 -17.98
CA PRO A 74 -6.52 3.41 -18.06
C PRO A 74 -6.37 4.91 -18.36
N SER A 75 -7.30 5.50 -19.11
CA SER A 75 -7.35 6.94 -19.44
C SER A 75 -7.65 7.84 -18.25
N ASP A 76 -8.20 7.29 -17.14
CA ASP A 76 -8.50 8.06 -15.94
C ASP A 76 -7.26 8.31 -15.08
N LEU A 77 -6.10 7.79 -15.53
CA LEU A 77 -4.81 7.93 -14.86
C LEU A 77 -3.77 8.57 -15.77
N ARG A 78 -3.02 9.53 -15.25
CA ARG A 78 -1.81 10.06 -15.85
C ARG A 78 -0.59 9.29 -15.36
N ARG A 79 0.42 9.15 -16.22
CA ARG A 79 1.69 8.45 -15.94
C ARG A 79 2.84 9.31 -16.50
N PRO A 80 3.89 9.61 -15.70
CA PRO A 80 4.04 9.34 -14.26
C PRO A 80 3.15 10.23 -13.40
N GLY A 81 3.14 9.96 -12.07
CA GLY A 81 2.41 10.75 -11.07
C GLY A 81 3.06 10.65 -9.68
N HIS A 82 2.28 10.93 -8.64
CA HIS A 82 2.75 11.06 -7.25
C HIS A 82 2.26 9.93 -6.32
N ILE A 83 1.43 9.03 -6.81
CA ILE A 83 1.04 7.79 -6.11
C ILE A 83 1.73 6.62 -6.78
N ILE A 84 2.28 5.70 -5.98
CA ILE A 84 2.94 4.50 -6.47
C ILE A 84 2.05 3.29 -6.20
N PRO A 85 1.36 2.74 -7.21
CA PRO A 85 0.63 1.51 -7.03
C PRO A 85 1.59 0.34 -6.82
N LEU A 86 1.20 -0.59 -5.93
CA LEU A 86 1.93 -1.82 -5.63
C LEU A 86 1.05 -3.01 -5.98
N GLN A 87 1.55 -3.91 -6.79
CA GLN A 87 0.81 -5.12 -7.14
C GLN A 87 0.98 -6.18 -6.05
N ALA A 88 -0.11 -6.51 -5.36
CA ALA A 88 -0.13 -7.57 -4.36
C ALA A 88 -0.03 -8.96 -5.00
N LYS A 89 0.37 -9.96 -4.22
CA LYS A 89 0.24 -11.37 -4.60
C LYS A 89 -1.21 -11.82 -4.48
N SER A 90 -1.66 -12.68 -5.38
CA SER A 90 -3.06 -13.15 -5.44
C SER A 90 -3.48 -13.92 -4.17
N GLY A 91 -2.56 -14.63 -3.52
CA GLY A 91 -2.81 -15.33 -2.26
C GLY A 91 -2.78 -14.46 -1.01
N GLY A 92 -2.63 -13.12 -1.16
CA GLY A 92 -2.60 -12.19 -0.04
C GLY A 92 -1.45 -12.44 0.93
N VAL A 93 -1.66 -12.11 2.21
CA VAL A 93 -0.62 -12.28 3.25
C VAL A 93 -0.24 -13.74 3.50
N ARG A 94 -1.07 -14.70 3.12
CA ARG A 94 -0.74 -16.13 3.20
C ARG A 94 0.27 -16.58 2.14
N GLU A 95 0.38 -15.84 1.02
CA GLU A 95 1.41 -16.07 -0.02
C GLU A 95 2.67 -15.24 0.25
N ARG A 96 2.51 -13.95 0.55
CA ARG A 96 3.60 -13.03 0.87
C ARG A 96 3.24 -12.17 2.08
N LYS A 97 3.97 -12.35 3.19
CA LYS A 97 3.77 -11.63 4.45
C LYS A 97 4.22 -10.17 4.35
N GLY A 98 3.59 -9.38 3.46
CA GLY A 98 3.91 -7.98 3.21
C GLY A 98 2.75 -7.02 3.51
N HIS A 99 3.07 -5.75 3.77
CA HIS A 99 2.05 -4.71 3.98
C HIS A 99 1.21 -4.45 2.73
N THR A 100 1.76 -4.70 1.54
CA THR A 100 1.05 -4.65 0.25
C THR A 100 -0.14 -5.62 0.26
N GLU A 101 0.13 -6.88 0.58
CA GLU A 101 -0.87 -7.93 0.66
C GLU A 101 -1.84 -7.69 1.82
N ALA A 102 -1.33 -7.29 2.99
CA ALA A 102 -2.15 -6.98 4.16
C ALA A 102 -3.19 -5.90 3.87
N THR A 103 -2.82 -4.87 3.12
CA THR A 103 -3.74 -3.80 2.73
C THR A 103 -4.88 -4.32 1.87
N VAL A 104 -4.59 -5.14 0.87
CA VAL A 104 -5.61 -5.74 -0.01
C VAL A 104 -6.52 -6.67 0.78
N ASP A 105 -5.96 -7.50 1.67
CA ASP A 105 -6.75 -8.39 2.52
C ASP A 105 -7.64 -7.61 3.49
N PHE A 106 -7.15 -6.54 4.13
CA PHE A 106 -7.98 -5.69 4.97
C PHE A 106 -9.12 -5.02 4.20
N CYS A 107 -8.86 -4.52 3.00
CA CYS A 107 -9.91 -3.97 2.14
C CYS A 107 -10.99 -5.01 1.82
N ARG A 108 -10.58 -6.24 1.47
CA ARG A 108 -11.47 -7.36 1.19
C ARG A 108 -12.30 -7.73 2.43
N LEU A 109 -11.67 -7.91 3.59
CA LEU A 109 -12.35 -8.23 4.85
C LEU A 109 -13.35 -7.15 5.28
N ALA A 110 -13.05 -5.89 4.96
CA ALA A 110 -13.94 -4.76 5.20
C ALA A 110 -15.06 -4.60 4.16
N GLY A 111 -15.17 -5.51 3.18
CA GLY A 111 -16.16 -5.41 2.10
C GLY A 111 -15.94 -4.21 1.17
N LYS A 112 -14.69 -3.75 1.05
CA LYS A 112 -14.30 -2.64 0.18
C LYS A 112 -13.62 -3.15 -1.09
N GLN A 113 -13.45 -2.26 -2.07
CA GLN A 113 -12.63 -2.57 -3.24
C GLN A 113 -11.21 -2.91 -2.80
N PRO A 114 -10.55 -3.92 -3.42
CA PRO A 114 -9.25 -4.41 -2.99
C PRO A 114 -8.11 -3.48 -3.47
N ALA A 115 -8.22 -2.23 -3.09
CA ALA A 115 -7.25 -1.17 -3.31
C ALA A 115 -7.21 -0.27 -2.06
N GLY A 116 -6.03 -0.06 -1.51
CA GLY A 116 -5.87 0.73 -0.30
C GLY A 116 -4.70 1.71 -0.40
N VAL A 117 -4.34 2.29 0.73
CA VAL A 117 -3.23 3.26 0.82
C VAL A 117 -2.38 2.88 2.01
N ILE A 118 -1.06 2.89 1.82
CA ILE A 118 -0.07 2.71 2.88
C ILE A 118 0.98 3.81 2.83
N ALA A 119 1.53 4.13 4.02
CA ALA A 119 2.68 4.99 4.20
C ALA A 119 3.46 4.51 5.43
N GLU A 120 4.76 4.66 5.41
CA GLU A 120 5.61 4.32 6.55
C GLU A 120 5.55 5.41 7.61
N LEU A 121 5.43 5.00 8.88
CA LEU A 121 5.60 5.89 10.02
C LEU A 121 7.07 6.04 10.38
N VAL A 122 7.50 7.28 10.62
CA VAL A 122 8.84 7.62 11.11
C VAL A 122 8.75 8.14 12.54
N GLU A 123 9.84 8.00 13.30
CA GLU A 123 9.91 8.60 14.64
C GLU A 123 9.87 10.14 14.52
N GLU A 124 9.20 10.77 15.47
CA GLU A 124 9.22 12.22 15.61
C GLU A 124 10.63 12.64 16.03
N GLY A 125 11.32 13.39 15.18
CA GLY A 125 12.54 14.05 15.61
C GLY A 125 12.23 15.23 16.56
N GLU A 126 13.25 15.79 17.15
CA GLU A 126 13.12 16.97 18.02
C GLU A 126 13.13 18.24 17.18
N VAL A 127 12.11 19.07 17.35
CA VAL A 127 12.05 20.40 16.74
C VAL A 127 12.91 21.34 17.56
N VAL A 128 13.92 21.94 16.92
CA VAL A 128 14.78 22.98 17.52
C VAL A 128 14.33 24.34 16.97
N GLU A 129 14.00 25.26 17.87
CA GLU A 129 13.53 26.60 17.48
C GLU A 129 14.58 27.32 16.65
N GLY A 130 14.15 27.88 15.52
CA GLY A 130 15.02 28.61 14.59
C GLY A 130 15.89 27.76 13.69
N VAL A 131 15.79 26.43 13.77
CA VAL A 131 16.50 25.48 12.90
C VAL A 131 15.50 24.78 11.98
N ALA A 132 15.77 24.79 10.68
CA ALA A 132 14.90 24.14 9.70
C ALA A 132 14.99 22.61 9.73
N GLU A 133 16.02 22.05 10.35
CA GLU A 133 16.24 20.63 10.47
C GLU A 133 15.63 20.07 11.76
N ILE A 134 15.06 18.88 11.66
CA ILE A 134 14.63 18.10 12.81
C ILE A 134 15.85 17.32 13.34
N SER A 135 16.18 17.51 14.61
CA SER A 135 17.27 16.77 15.28
C SER A 135 16.75 15.50 15.94
N GLY A 136 17.65 14.58 16.24
CA GLY A 136 17.34 13.32 16.93
C GLY A 136 17.14 12.12 16.00
N ASN A 137 16.51 11.07 16.52
CA ASN A 137 16.27 9.85 15.77
C ASN A 137 14.95 9.92 14.99
N ASN A 138 15.05 10.21 13.70
CA ASN A 138 13.95 10.23 12.75
C ASN A 138 13.91 8.99 11.82
N GLY A 139 14.42 7.88 12.31
CA GLY A 139 14.33 6.58 11.62
C GLY A 139 12.91 6.01 11.61
N MET A 140 12.77 4.82 11.04
CA MET A 140 11.48 4.13 10.98
C MET A 140 10.91 3.86 12.38
N MET A 141 9.63 4.21 12.57
CA MET A 141 8.93 3.95 13.82
C MET A 141 8.83 2.44 14.08
N ARG A 142 9.24 2.03 15.25
CA ARG A 142 9.26 0.62 15.69
C ARG A 142 8.01 0.31 16.53
N ARG A 143 7.87 -0.98 16.90
CA ARG A 143 6.70 -1.53 17.60
C ARG A 143 6.17 -0.62 18.71
N ASP A 144 7.04 -0.19 19.65
CA ASP A 144 6.59 0.59 20.80
C ASP A 144 6.15 2.01 20.41
N GLY A 145 6.80 2.60 19.40
CA GLY A 145 6.37 3.86 18.76
C GLY A 145 5.00 3.70 18.12
N CYS A 146 4.79 2.64 17.31
CA CYS A 146 3.50 2.36 16.68
C CYS A 146 2.38 2.16 17.71
N LEU A 147 2.65 1.47 18.83
CA LEU A 147 1.68 1.28 19.90
C LEU A 147 1.33 2.60 20.61
N ARG A 148 2.33 3.47 20.86
CA ARG A 148 2.07 4.83 21.38
C ARG A 148 1.28 5.65 20.40
N PHE A 149 1.64 5.63 19.12
CA PHE A 149 0.93 6.32 18.04
C PHE A 149 -0.54 5.86 17.95
N GLY A 150 -0.75 4.55 17.93
CA GLY A 150 -2.11 3.98 17.91
C GLY A 150 -2.95 4.44 19.09
N ARG A 151 -2.41 4.43 20.32
CA ARG A 151 -3.10 4.95 21.51
C ARG A 151 -3.41 6.44 21.41
N LYS A 152 -2.42 7.24 20.98
CA LYS A 152 -2.57 8.71 20.84
C LYS A 152 -3.69 9.09 19.88
N TRP A 153 -3.83 8.34 18.77
CA TRP A 153 -4.77 8.67 17.71
C TRP A 153 -6.01 7.76 17.65
N GLY A 154 -6.18 6.87 18.63
CA GLY A 154 -7.30 5.94 18.65
C GLY A 154 -7.30 4.92 17.51
N LEU A 155 -6.12 4.58 16.97
CA LEU A 155 -5.97 3.66 15.85
C LEU A 155 -5.70 2.23 16.35
N LYS A 156 -6.16 1.26 15.59
CA LYS A 156 -5.85 -0.15 15.83
C LYS A 156 -4.43 -0.46 15.34
N VAL A 157 -3.73 -1.28 16.09
CA VAL A 157 -2.40 -1.78 15.72
C VAL A 157 -2.47 -3.31 15.74
N CYS A 158 -2.03 -3.94 14.67
CA CYS A 158 -1.93 -5.39 14.56
C CYS A 158 -0.64 -5.76 13.82
N THR A 159 -0.23 -7.00 13.89
CA THR A 159 0.87 -7.54 13.11
C THR A 159 0.36 -8.24 11.84
N ILE A 160 1.25 -8.47 10.88
CA ILE A 160 0.93 -9.30 9.71
C ILE A 160 0.66 -10.74 10.14
N GLU A 161 1.37 -11.24 11.14
CA GLU A 161 1.15 -12.56 11.73
C GLU A 161 -0.27 -12.71 12.27
N ASP A 162 -0.78 -11.73 13.02
CA ASP A 162 -2.17 -11.73 13.51
C ASP A 162 -3.18 -11.86 12.35
N LEU A 163 -2.91 -11.17 11.24
CA LEU A 163 -3.77 -11.24 10.05
C LEU A 163 -3.68 -12.61 9.37
N VAL A 164 -2.49 -13.18 9.25
CA VAL A 164 -2.31 -14.54 8.70
C VAL A 164 -3.07 -15.55 9.54
N GLU A 165 -2.89 -15.57 10.86
CA GLU A 165 -3.60 -16.46 11.77
C GLU A 165 -5.11 -16.29 11.67
N TYR A 166 -5.59 -15.05 11.60
CA TYR A 166 -7.00 -14.78 11.41
C TYR A 166 -7.55 -15.40 10.12
N LEU A 167 -6.85 -15.20 9.00
CA LEU A 167 -7.29 -15.72 7.70
C LEU A 167 -7.20 -17.26 7.64
N GLU A 168 -6.15 -17.86 8.17
CA GLU A 168 -6.03 -19.32 8.23
C GLU A 168 -7.14 -19.95 9.08
N ARG A 169 -7.50 -19.31 10.19
CA ARG A 169 -8.59 -19.76 11.05
C ARG A 169 -9.98 -19.62 10.43
N THR A 170 -10.21 -18.57 9.65
CA THR A 170 -11.55 -18.24 9.12
C THR A 170 -11.77 -18.75 7.70
N GLU A 171 -10.74 -18.85 6.89
CA GLU A 171 -10.81 -19.24 5.47
C GLU A 171 -10.00 -20.49 5.14
N GLY A 172 -9.20 -20.98 6.08
CA GLY A 172 -8.28 -22.09 5.90
C GLY A 172 -6.92 -21.67 5.30
N PRO A 173 -5.98 -22.63 5.24
CA PRO A 173 -4.68 -22.39 4.63
C PRO A 173 -4.82 -22.15 3.12
N LEU A 174 -3.85 -21.41 2.55
CA LEU A 174 -3.80 -21.21 1.11
C LEU A 174 -3.64 -22.56 0.41
N ALA A 175 -4.51 -22.88 -0.55
CA ALA A 175 -4.39 -24.11 -1.31
C ALA A 175 -3.04 -24.14 -2.06
N SER A 176 -2.26 -25.19 -1.86
CA SER A 176 -0.96 -25.32 -2.55
C SER A 176 -1.21 -25.46 -4.05
N THR A 177 -0.56 -24.63 -4.86
CA THR A 177 -0.62 -24.67 -6.33
C THR A 177 0.02 -25.93 -6.94
N ALA A 178 0.41 -26.91 -6.13
CA ALA A 178 1.05 -28.16 -6.57
C ALA A 178 0.10 -29.19 -7.21
N ALA A 179 -1.22 -28.97 -7.21
CA ALA A 179 -2.18 -29.97 -7.71
C ALA A 179 -2.61 -29.81 -9.19
N ALA A 180 -2.11 -28.81 -9.91
CA ALA A 180 -2.56 -28.52 -11.29
C ALA A 180 -1.70 -29.13 -12.42
N VAL A 181 -0.67 -29.93 -12.13
CA VAL A 181 0.25 -30.47 -13.17
C VAL A 181 0.04 -31.96 -13.47
N ASN A 182 -0.76 -32.68 -12.71
CA ASN A 182 -0.99 -34.15 -12.97
C ASN A 182 -2.41 -34.44 -13.46
N GLY A 183 -2.71 -34.06 -14.69
CA GLY A 183 -3.98 -34.36 -15.33
C GLY A 183 -3.97 -34.25 -16.84
N LYS A 184 -2.97 -34.88 -17.51
CA LYS A 184 -3.08 -35.25 -18.93
C LYS A 184 -2.11 -36.40 -19.21
N HIS A 185 -2.64 -37.59 -19.20
CA HIS A 185 -2.18 -38.70 -20.00
C HIS A 185 -3.32 -39.12 -20.94
#